data_babd1b2334ff6c2d2f5fbda4d136d8fe
#
_entry.id   babd1b2334ff6c2d2f5fbda4d136d8fe
#
_cell.length_a   1.000
_cell.length_b   1.000
_cell.length_c   1.000
_cell.angle_alpha   90.00
_cell.angle_beta   90.00
_cell.angle_gamma   90.00
#
_symmetry.space_group_name_H-M   'P 1'
#
loop_
_entity.id
_entity.type
_entity.pdbx_description
1 polymer ?
#
loop_
_entity_poly.entity_id
_entity_poly.type
_entity_poly.pdbx_seq_one_letter_code
_entity_poly.pdbx_strand_id
1 'polypeptide(L)'
;MLADQLTIYEQSRVLTAEGDLLTTELGSVQAEHIVFACHFPFVNFPGMYFARMHQERSYVLALQGAPPVDGMFLGVGRDTFSLRTYGELLLLGGGGHRTGENTEGGQYDLLRRKAREWFPQSQETAHWSAQDCMPPDHVPYIGPYSSGHPGWYVATGFQKWGMTSSMAAATLLCDMIQGRDNPYAGLFSPSRLDPAALPGILTEGGQAVKSMVKRFFQIPAEAAKDIPAGHGGIVFLNGKKAGVYRDESGALHPVDIRCPHLGCQLEWDPDEKTWDCPCHGSRFDCLGRLISGPAQTDLDSSLRTGRRSLPPSVERSP
;
A
#
# COMPACT_ATOMS: atom_id res chain seq x y z
N MET A 1 17.87 -23.29 14.91
CA MET A 1 18.83 -22.49 15.70
C MET A 1 18.47 -20.99 15.85
N LEU A 2 17.57 -20.40 15.07
CA LEU A 2 17.10 -19.03 15.30
C LEU A 2 15.78 -18.96 16.07
N ALA A 3 14.98 -20.02 16.08
CA ALA A 3 13.66 -20.05 16.70
C ALA A 3 13.64 -19.75 18.21
N ASP A 4 14.71 -20.10 18.91
CA ASP A 4 14.80 -19.91 20.37
C ASP A 4 15.21 -18.49 20.79
N GLN A 5 15.54 -17.61 19.81
CA GLN A 5 15.98 -16.23 20.05
C GLN A 5 14.99 -15.20 19.47
N LEU A 6 13.92 -15.65 18.83
CA LEU A 6 12.95 -14.80 18.16
C LEU A 6 11.54 -15.09 18.67
N THR A 7 10.85 -14.09 19.18
CA THR A 7 9.43 -14.16 19.50
C THR A 7 8.61 -13.46 18.41
N ILE A 8 7.67 -14.17 17.81
CA ILE A 8 6.77 -13.64 16.77
C ILE A 8 5.37 -13.53 17.38
N TYR A 9 4.81 -12.33 17.33
CA TYR A 9 3.43 -12.06 17.72
C TYR A 9 2.59 -11.85 16.45
N GLU A 10 1.84 -12.87 16.07
CA GLU A 10 0.84 -12.78 15.00
C GLU A 10 -0.43 -12.10 15.50
N GLN A 11 -1.27 -11.62 14.61
CA GLN A 11 -2.53 -10.93 14.93
C GLN A 11 -2.35 -9.74 15.90
N SER A 12 -1.16 -9.15 15.95
CA SER A 12 -0.75 -8.14 16.91
C SER A 12 -0.36 -6.85 16.19
N ARG A 13 -1.36 -6.21 15.60
CA ARG A 13 -1.16 -4.95 14.87
C ARG A 13 -0.72 -3.83 15.81
N VAL A 14 0.38 -3.16 15.45
CA VAL A 14 0.84 -1.96 16.16
C VAL A 14 -0.02 -0.77 15.76
N LEU A 15 -0.63 -0.12 16.72
CA LEU A 15 -1.50 1.05 16.55
C LEU A 15 -0.75 2.36 16.72
N THR A 16 0.11 2.44 17.75
CA THR A 16 0.93 3.64 18.04
C THR A 16 2.35 3.25 18.39
N ALA A 17 3.26 4.19 18.19
CA ALA A 17 4.65 4.10 18.65
C ALA A 17 5.01 5.46 19.29
N GLU A 18 5.43 5.44 20.55
CA GLU A 18 5.76 6.62 21.33
C GLU A 18 6.99 6.35 22.20
N GLY A 19 8.11 7.05 21.92
CA GLY A 19 9.37 6.79 22.61
C GLY A 19 9.86 5.36 22.39
N ASP A 20 9.95 4.58 23.46
CA ASP A 20 10.34 3.17 23.45
C ASP A 20 9.12 2.21 23.54
N LEU A 21 7.89 2.73 23.52
CA LEU A 21 6.66 1.98 23.70
C LEU A 21 5.89 1.82 22.38
N LEU A 22 5.57 0.57 22.05
CA LEU A 22 4.63 0.19 21.01
C LEU A 22 3.32 -0.29 21.62
N THR A 23 2.18 0.23 21.13
CA THR A 23 0.86 -0.21 21.57
C THR A 23 0.16 -1.00 20.48
N THR A 24 -0.43 -2.13 20.86
CA THR A 24 -1.26 -2.99 20.00
C THR A 24 -2.68 -3.07 20.57
N GLU A 25 -3.59 -3.73 19.86
CA GLU A 25 -4.95 -4.00 20.35
C GLU A 25 -4.96 -4.88 21.61
N LEU A 26 -3.94 -5.71 21.81
CA LEU A 26 -3.89 -6.73 22.85
C LEU A 26 -2.92 -6.42 23.98
N GLY A 27 -2.13 -5.36 23.87
CA GLY A 27 -1.12 -5.02 24.87
C GLY A 27 -0.07 -4.05 24.33
N SER A 28 1.04 -3.94 25.05
CA SER A 28 2.14 -3.07 24.68
C SER A 28 3.49 -3.78 24.76
N VAL A 29 4.45 -3.30 23.98
CA VAL A 29 5.85 -3.78 23.98
C VAL A 29 6.75 -2.57 24.20
N GLN A 30 7.65 -2.67 25.16
CA GLN A 30 8.72 -1.72 25.36
C GLN A 30 10.01 -2.25 24.78
N ALA A 31 10.73 -1.46 23.95
CA ALA A 31 11.94 -1.87 23.28
C ALA A 31 12.92 -0.71 23.13
N GLU A 32 14.20 -0.97 23.40
CA GLU A 32 15.29 -0.01 23.22
C GLU A 32 15.47 0.37 21.75
N HIS A 33 15.27 -0.59 20.85
CA HIS A 33 15.37 -0.42 19.41
C HIS A 33 14.09 -0.84 18.72
N ILE A 34 13.52 0.06 17.91
CA ILE A 34 12.30 -0.19 17.14
C ILE A 34 12.63 -0.09 15.64
N VAL A 35 12.35 -1.14 14.88
CA VAL A 35 12.53 -1.17 13.43
C VAL A 35 11.19 -1.18 12.72
N PHE A 36 10.90 -0.10 12.01
CA PHE A 36 9.72 0.01 11.15
C PHE A 36 10.00 -0.67 9.80
N ALA A 37 9.69 -1.96 9.72
CA ALA A 37 9.80 -2.78 8.50
C ALA A 37 8.41 -3.14 7.95
N CYS A 38 7.43 -2.25 8.11
CA CYS A 38 6.01 -2.46 7.87
C CYS A 38 5.57 -2.06 6.46
N HIS A 39 6.40 -2.21 5.45
CA HIS A 39 6.19 -1.85 4.05
C HIS A 39 6.06 -0.33 3.87
N PHE A 40 4.92 0.28 4.22
CA PHE A 40 4.77 1.73 4.27
C PHE A 40 4.67 2.19 5.73
N PRO A 41 5.59 3.07 6.20
CA PRO A 41 5.55 3.54 7.58
C PRO A 41 4.26 4.29 7.91
N PHE A 42 3.60 3.88 9.00
CA PHE A 42 2.31 4.43 9.42
C PHE A 42 2.46 5.61 10.40
N VAL A 43 3.63 5.79 11.00
CA VAL A 43 3.93 6.95 11.84
C VAL A 43 4.30 8.13 10.94
N ASN A 44 3.39 9.08 10.81
CA ASN A 44 3.54 10.19 9.86
C ASN A 44 4.65 11.16 10.23
N PHE A 45 4.78 11.47 11.51
CA PHE A 45 5.74 12.45 12.02
C PHE A 45 6.68 11.79 13.04
N PRO A 46 7.95 12.13 13.02
CA PRO A 46 8.61 13.15 12.20
C PRO A 46 9.14 12.66 10.83
N GLY A 47 9.03 11.35 10.50
CA GLY A 47 9.64 10.76 9.31
C GLY A 47 9.13 11.32 7.97
N MET A 48 7.86 11.74 7.92
CA MET A 48 7.18 12.28 6.73
C MET A 48 7.32 11.40 5.48
N TYR A 49 7.32 10.07 5.63
CA TYR A 49 7.47 9.12 4.52
C TYR A 49 6.34 9.25 3.51
N PHE A 50 5.15 9.65 3.95
CA PHE A 50 4.01 9.95 3.09
C PHE A 50 4.29 11.05 2.05
N ALA A 51 5.21 11.99 2.32
CA ALA A 51 5.58 13.04 1.39
C ALA A 51 6.72 12.63 0.43
N ARG A 52 7.28 11.43 0.61
CA ARG A 52 8.51 11.00 -0.07
C ARG A 52 8.37 9.67 -0.81
N MET A 53 7.22 9.03 -0.77
CA MET A 53 6.96 7.77 -1.46
C MET A 53 5.51 7.68 -1.90
N HIS A 54 5.28 6.96 -2.98
CA HIS A 54 3.95 6.48 -3.37
C HIS A 54 3.93 4.95 -3.40
N GLN A 55 2.76 4.37 -3.66
CA GLN A 55 2.66 2.94 -3.89
C GLN A 55 2.21 2.66 -5.32
N GLU A 56 2.85 1.69 -5.93
CA GLU A 56 2.45 1.09 -7.21
C GLU A 56 1.87 -0.30 -6.98
N ARG A 57 0.92 -0.67 -7.81
CA ARG A 57 0.36 -2.00 -7.85
C ARG A 57 0.80 -2.72 -9.12
N SER A 58 0.99 -4.02 -9.02
CA SER A 58 1.17 -4.92 -10.15
C SER A 58 0.41 -6.22 -9.93
N TYR A 59 0.12 -6.90 -11.01
CA TYR A 59 -0.76 -8.06 -11.06
C TYR A 59 0.01 -9.29 -11.52
N VAL A 60 -0.41 -10.46 -11.07
CA VAL A 60 0.22 -11.74 -11.41
C VAL A 60 -0.85 -12.77 -11.74
N LEU A 61 -0.63 -13.54 -12.79
CA LEU A 61 -1.33 -14.80 -13.07
C LEU A 61 -0.39 -15.99 -12.82
N ALA A 62 -0.91 -17.03 -12.18
CA ALA A 62 -0.29 -18.34 -12.08
C ALA A 62 -0.88 -19.24 -13.18
N LEU A 63 -0.03 -19.70 -14.08
CA LEU A 63 -0.42 -20.46 -15.27
C LEU A 63 0.10 -21.90 -15.17
N GLN A 64 -0.81 -22.87 -15.16
CA GLN A 64 -0.50 -24.29 -15.25
C GLN A 64 -0.45 -24.72 -16.71
N GLY A 65 0.43 -25.66 -17.05
CA GLY A 65 0.60 -26.17 -18.41
C GLY A 65 1.35 -25.23 -19.36
N ALA A 66 1.83 -24.08 -18.89
CA ALA A 66 2.77 -23.26 -19.64
C ALA A 66 4.17 -23.89 -19.60
N PRO A 67 4.96 -23.80 -20.69
CA PRO A 67 6.35 -24.25 -20.67
C PRO A 67 7.15 -23.54 -19.58
N PRO A 68 7.98 -24.25 -18.80
CA PRO A 68 8.84 -23.62 -17.81
C PRO A 68 9.88 -22.73 -18.50
N VAL A 69 10.22 -21.64 -17.82
CA VAL A 69 11.33 -20.77 -18.25
C VAL A 69 12.52 -21.01 -17.33
N ASP A 70 13.72 -21.03 -17.88
CA ASP A 70 14.95 -21.15 -17.13
C ASP A 70 15.44 -19.75 -16.70
N GLY A 71 15.10 -19.37 -15.48
CA GLY A 71 15.45 -18.08 -14.90
C GLY A 71 14.24 -17.16 -14.61
N MET A 72 14.56 -15.93 -14.30
CA MET A 72 13.61 -14.84 -14.08
C MET A 72 13.78 -13.77 -15.14
N PHE A 73 12.70 -13.45 -15.82
CA PHE A 73 12.70 -12.47 -16.89
C PHE A 73 11.92 -11.25 -16.45
N LEU A 74 12.51 -10.10 -16.63
CA LEU A 74 11.89 -8.81 -16.34
C LEU A 74 12.01 -7.92 -17.58
N GLY A 75 10.89 -7.46 -18.09
CA GLY A 75 10.85 -6.52 -19.20
C GLY A 75 11.42 -5.16 -18.77
N VAL A 76 12.03 -4.46 -19.72
CA VAL A 76 12.58 -3.12 -19.51
C VAL A 76 11.74 -2.10 -20.28
N GLY A 77 11.37 -0.99 -19.63
CA GLY A 77 10.55 0.06 -20.23
C GLY A 77 9.16 0.18 -19.60
N ARG A 78 8.22 0.76 -20.34
CA ARG A 78 6.82 0.89 -19.93
C ARG A 78 6.02 -0.35 -20.34
N ASP A 79 4.93 -0.63 -19.62
CA ASP A 79 3.99 -1.72 -19.92
C ASP A 79 4.67 -3.08 -20.12
N THR A 80 5.64 -3.37 -19.25
CA THR A 80 6.44 -4.57 -19.31
C THR A 80 5.87 -5.70 -18.48
N PHE A 81 6.31 -6.92 -18.82
CA PHE A 81 5.88 -8.13 -18.14
C PHE A 81 7.07 -8.81 -17.49
N SER A 82 6.79 -9.63 -16.49
CA SER A 82 7.78 -10.52 -15.88
C SER A 82 7.34 -11.97 -15.98
N LEU A 83 8.33 -12.86 -16.10
CA LEU A 83 8.10 -14.29 -16.17
C LEU A 83 9.07 -15.02 -15.24
N ARG A 84 8.55 -15.97 -14.50
CA ARG A 84 9.37 -16.94 -13.74
C ARG A 84 8.61 -18.23 -13.51
N THR A 85 9.33 -19.32 -13.41
CA THR A 85 8.78 -20.62 -13.00
C THR A 85 8.72 -20.72 -11.49
N TYR A 86 7.65 -21.30 -10.94
CA TYR A 86 7.51 -21.69 -9.55
C TYR A 86 6.84 -23.07 -9.46
N GLY A 87 7.62 -24.08 -9.16
CA GLY A 87 7.15 -25.48 -9.25
C GLY A 87 6.69 -25.81 -10.66
N GLU A 88 5.46 -26.24 -10.83
CA GLU A 88 4.83 -26.54 -12.13
C GLU A 88 4.09 -25.34 -12.75
N LEU A 89 4.15 -24.20 -12.10
CA LEU A 89 3.45 -22.98 -12.53
C LEU A 89 4.41 -22.00 -13.21
N LEU A 90 3.93 -21.33 -14.24
CA LEU A 90 4.55 -20.13 -14.77
C LEU A 90 3.84 -18.90 -14.18
N LEU A 91 4.58 -18.01 -13.56
CA LEU A 91 4.06 -16.74 -13.07
C LEU A 91 4.27 -15.66 -14.14
N LEU A 92 3.17 -15.07 -14.62
CA LEU A 92 3.15 -13.94 -15.53
C LEU A 92 2.73 -12.70 -14.78
N GLY A 93 3.65 -11.75 -14.61
CA GLY A 93 3.41 -10.48 -13.94
C GLY A 93 3.36 -9.31 -14.91
N GLY A 94 2.63 -8.24 -14.54
CA GLY A 94 2.54 -7.01 -15.33
C GLY A 94 1.41 -6.09 -14.87
N GLY A 95 0.96 -5.17 -15.72
CA GLY A 95 -0.15 -4.27 -15.46
C GLY A 95 0.15 -3.24 -14.36
N GLY A 96 1.42 -2.81 -14.22
CA GLY A 96 1.84 -1.88 -13.18
C GLY A 96 1.23 -0.49 -13.34
N HIS A 97 0.72 0.07 -12.24
CA HIS A 97 0.19 1.43 -12.18
C HIS A 97 0.27 1.97 -10.75
N ARG A 98 0.17 3.28 -10.59
CA ARG A 98 0.04 3.90 -9.27
C ARG A 98 -1.28 3.46 -8.62
N THR A 99 -1.24 3.05 -7.34
CA THR A 99 -2.43 2.67 -6.58
C THR A 99 -3.46 3.80 -6.59
N GLY A 100 -4.74 3.46 -6.79
CA GLY A 100 -5.84 4.41 -6.91
C GLY A 100 -5.99 5.07 -8.28
N GLU A 101 -5.22 4.66 -9.30
CA GLU A 101 -5.37 5.16 -10.68
C GLU A 101 -6.07 4.15 -11.62
N ASN A 102 -6.27 2.91 -11.20
CA ASN A 102 -6.95 1.87 -11.98
C ASN A 102 -8.48 1.97 -11.84
N THR A 103 -9.07 3.07 -12.28
CA THR A 103 -10.53 3.28 -12.16
C THR A 103 -11.35 2.58 -13.25
N GLU A 104 -10.72 2.20 -14.35
CA GLU A 104 -11.36 1.51 -15.47
C GLU A 104 -11.21 -0.02 -15.39
N GLY A 105 -10.22 -0.51 -14.64
CA GLY A 105 -9.90 -1.93 -14.53
C GLY A 105 -9.23 -2.52 -15.77
N GLY A 106 -9.27 -3.86 -15.89
CA GLY A 106 -8.79 -4.60 -17.05
C GLY A 106 -7.33 -5.02 -16.98
N GLN A 107 -6.67 -4.91 -15.83
CA GLN A 107 -5.27 -5.32 -15.67
C GLN A 107 -5.13 -6.85 -15.71
N TYR A 108 -6.03 -7.57 -15.05
CA TYR A 108 -6.06 -9.03 -15.19
C TYR A 108 -6.39 -9.47 -16.62
N ASP A 109 -7.28 -8.76 -17.30
CA ASP A 109 -7.61 -9.08 -18.70
C ASP A 109 -6.44 -8.79 -19.64
N LEU A 110 -5.63 -7.78 -19.37
CA LEU A 110 -4.37 -7.55 -20.06
C LEU A 110 -3.45 -8.77 -19.94
N LEU A 111 -3.25 -9.25 -18.70
CA LEU A 111 -2.41 -10.44 -18.46
C LEU A 111 -3.01 -11.71 -19.11
N ARG A 112 -4.34 -11.91 -19.02
CA ARG A 112 -5.03 -13.03 -19.68
C ARG A 112 -4.88 -13.01 -21.19
N ARG A 113 -4.94 -11.81 -21.81
CA ARG A 113 -4.67 -11.68 -23.25
C ARG A 113 -3.23 -12.09 -23.58
N LYS A 114 -2.25 -11.65 -22.78
CA LYS A 114 -0.84 -12.02 -22.96
C LYS A 114 -0.59 -13.51 -22.70
N ALA A 115 -1.23 -14.09 -21.71
CA ALA A 115 -1.17 -15.51 -21.43
C ALA A 115 -1.68 -16.34 -22.63
N ARG A 116 -2.81 -15.96 -23.23
CA ARG A 116 -3.34 -16.62 -24.44
C ARG A 116 -2.45 -16.45 -25.66
N GLU A 117 -1.81 -15.29 -25.80
CA GLU A 117 -0.88 -15.01 -26.90
C GLU A 117 0.41 -15.83 -26.79
N TRP A 118 1.02 -15.89 -25.60
CA TRP A 118 2.34 -16.49 -25.42
C TRP A 118 2.29 -17.97 -25.02
N PHE A 119 1.23 -18.36 -24.30
CA PHE A 119 1.06 -19.69 -23.71
C PHE A 119 -0.35 -20.22 -23.95
N PRO A 120 -0.77 -20.44 -25.22
CA PRO A 120 -2.17 -20.74 -25.59
C PRO A 120 -2.72 -22.03 -24.97
N GLN A 121 -1.86 -22.94 -24.51
CA GLN A 121 -2.26 -24.19 -23.86
C GLN A 121 -2.33 -24.09 -22.34
N SER A 122 -1.94 -22.94 -21.75
CA SER A 122 -1.95 -22.77 -20.30
C SER A 122 -3.33 -22.44 -19.75
N GLN A 123 -3.52 -22.76 -18.48
CA GLN A 123 -4.73 -22.44 -17.71
C GLN A 123 -4.37 -21.59 -16.50
N GLU A 124 -5.13 -20.52 -16.26
CA GLU A 124 -5.04 -19.73 -15.05
C GLU A 124 -5.53 -20.55 -13.86
N THR A 125 -4.70 -20.72 -12.84
CA THR A 125 -5.04 -21.42 -11.59
C THR A 125 -5.23 -20.47 -10.42
N ALA A 126 -4.56 -19.31 -10.45
CA ALA A 126 -4.69 -18.27 -9.46
C ALA A 126 -4.27 -16.91 -10.04
N HIS A 127 -4.75 -15.85 -9.42
CA HIS A 127 -4.28 -14.49 -9.69
C HIS A 127 -4.27 -13.67 -8.40
N TRP A 128 -3.42 -12.68 -8.34
CA TRP A 128 -3.32 -11.71 -7.24
C TRP A 128 -2.64 -10.43 -7.68
N SER A 129 -2.75 -9.41 -6.86
CA SER A 129 -1.99 -8.18 -6.99
C SER A 129 -1.11 -7.94 -5.76
N ALA A 130 -0.06 -7.15 -5.94
CA ALA A 130 0.82 -6.69 -4.88
C ALA A 130 1.10 -5.20 -5.01
N GLN A 131 1.41 -4.55 -3.89
CA GLN A 131 1.84 -3.16 -3.84
C GLN A 131 3.30 -3.05 -3.46
N ASP A 132 3.96 -2.05 -4.04
CA ASP A 132 5.36 -1.76 -3.82
C ASP A 132 5.53 -0.28 -3.44
N CYS A 133 6.37 0.02 -2.45
CA CYS A 133 6.70 1.38 -2.07
C CYS A 133 7.82 1.93 -2.94
N MET A 134 7.55 3.04 -3.61
CA MET A 134 8.39 3.64 -4.64
C MET A 134 9.00 4.95 -4.14
N PRO A 135 10.28 4.97 -3.73
CA PRO A 135 11.02 6.21 -3.48
C PRO A 135 11.31 6.93 -4.81
N PRO A 136 11.35 8.27 -4.84
CA PRO A 136 11.53 9.03 -6.08
C PRO A 136 12.93 8.90 -6.70
N ASP A 137 13.93 8.53 -5.91
CA ASP A 137 15.32 8.29 -6.35
C ASP A 137 15.60 6.80 -6.61
N HIS A 138 14.60 5.94 -6.48
CA HIS A 138 14.71 4.50 -6.63
C HIS A 138 15.73 3.82 -5.68
N VAL A 139 16.06 4.46 -4.57
CA VAL A 139 16.93 3.89 -3.53
C VAL A 139 16.10 3.67 -2.26
N PRO A 140 16.14 2.49 -1.62
CA PRO A 140 15.45 2.24 -0.35
C PRO A 140 15.84 3.21 0.76
N TYR A 141 14.92 3.45 1.70
CA TYR A 141 15.21 4.16 2.94
C TYR A 141 15.53 3.13 4.03
N ILE A 142 16.79 3.08 4.47
CA ILE A 142 17.28 2.18 5.50
C ILE A 142 18.17 2.97 6.46
N GLY A 143 17.79 3.01 7.75
CA GLY A 143 18.58 3.73 8.74
C GLY A 143 17.74 4.35 9.85
N PRO A 144 18.27 5.33 10.59
CA PRO A 144 17.54 6.04 11.64
C PRO A 144 16.23 6.65 11.09
N TYR A 145 15.13 6.43 11.81
CA TYR A 145 13.80 6.91 11.39
C TYR A 145 13.74 8.42 11.26
N SER A 146 14.33 9.10 12.24
CA SER A 146 14.52 10.54 12.28
C SER A 146 15.57 10.91 13.33
N SER A 147 16.10 12.12 13.27
CA SER A 147 17.06 12.63 14.27
C SER A 147 16.48 12.84 15.66
N GLY A 148 15.16 12.97 15.76
CA GLY A 148 14.46 13.23 17.05
C GLY A 148 14.06 11.97 17.82
N HIS A 149 14.28 10.77 17.28
CA HIS A 149 13.87 9.50 17.91
C HIS A 149 15.05 8.53 17.93
N PRO A 150 15.95 8.67 18.90
CA PRO A 150 17.03 7.69 19.10
C PRO A 150 16.45 6.28 19.30
N GLY A 151 17.08 5.27 18.69
CA GLY A 151 16.60 3.88 18.75
C GLY A 151 15.51 3.53 17.75
N TRP A 152 14.95 4.49 16.99
CA TRP A 152 14.01 4.21 15.91
C TRP A 152 14.72 4.08 14.57
N TYR A 153 14.42 3.01 13.87
CA TYR A 153 14.96 2.69 12.54
C TYR A 153 13.84 2.41 11.56
N VAL A 154 14.14 2.54 10.27
CA VAL A 154 13.23 2.23 9.19
C VAL A 154 13.91 1.40 8.12
N ALA A 155 13.14 0.52 7.49
CA ALA A 155 13.50 -0.21 6.29
C ALA A 155 12.27 -0.23 5.37
N THR A 156 12.28 0.60 4.32
CA THR A 156 11.13 0.78 3.42
C THR A 156 11.57 1.23 2.03
N GLY A 157 10.62 1.31 1.10
CA GLY A 157 10.92 1.78 -0.25
C GLY A 157 11.66 0.76 -1.09
N PHE A 158 11.42 -0.51 -0.86
CA PHE A 158 12.14 -1.61 -1.54
C PHE A 158 11.72 -1.83 -2.98
N GLN A 159 10.73 -1.07 -3.47
CA GLN A 159 10.17 -1.23 -4.80
C GLN A 159 9.77 -2.71 -5.03
N LYS A 160 10.18 -3.28 -6.18
CA LYS A 160 9.92 -4.69 -6.52
C LYS A 160 11.07 -5.63 -6.09
N TRP A 161 12.03 -5.14 -5.26
CA TRP A 161 13.26 -5.85 -4.85
C TRP A 161 13.27 -6.19 -3.35
N GLY A 162 12.09 -6.43 -2.76
CA GLY A 162 11.95 -6.66 -1.32
C GLY A 162 12.83 -7.78 -0.78
N MET A 163 12.95 -8.91 -1.51
CA MET A 163 13.74 -10.06 -1.05
C MET A 163 15.24 -9.75 -0.93
N THR A 164 15.82 -9.05 -1.91
CA THR A 164 17.24 -8.67 -1.88
C THR A 164 17.49 -7.47 -0.97
N SER A 165 16.64 -6.47 -1.04
CA SER A 165 16.78 -5.25 -0.24
C SER A 165 16.61 -5.52 1.27
N SER A 166 15.78 -6.49 1.66
CA SER A 166 15.64 -6.88 3.08
C SER A 166 16.92 -7.42 3.68
N MET A 167 17.71 -8.16 2.91
CA MET A 167 19.01 -8.66 3.37
C MET A 167 20.03 -7.52 3.56
N ALA A 168 20.07 -6.59 2.61
CA ALA A 168 20.90 -5.38 2.75
C ALA A 168 20.44 -4.54 3.95
N ALA A 169 19.13 -4.39 4.14
CA ALA A 169 18.56 -3.66 5.28
C ALA A 169 18.92 -4.33 6.61
N ALA A 170 18.79 -5.65 6.71
CA ALA A 170 19.14 -6.38 7.92
C ALA A 170 20.63 -6.18 8.29
N THR A 171 21.55 -6.25 7.31
CA THR A 171 22.98 -6.02 7.53
C THR A 171 23.25 -4.59 8.00
N LEU A 172 22.71 -3.58 7.29
CA LEU A 172 22.90 -2.17 7.62
C LEU A 172 22.37 -1.82 9.01
N LEU A 173 21.14 -2.24 9.32
CA LEU A 173 20.51 -1.96 10.61
C LEU A 173 21.22 -2.69 11.77
N CYS A 174 21.67 -3.92 11.54
CA CYS A 174 22.46 -4.66 12.52
C CYS A 174 23.76 -3.91 12.86
N ASP A 175 24.48 -3.41 11.86
CA ASP A 175 25.69 -2.63 12.06
C ASP A 175 25.40 -1.33 12.83
N MET A 176 24.37 -0.59 12.43
CA MET A 176 23.96 0.65 13.10
C MET A 176 23.57 0.45 14.57
N ILE A 177 22.76 -0.57 14.86
CA ILE A 177 22.33 -0.91 16.24
C ILE A 177 23.53 -1.31 17.12
N GLN A 178 24.51 -1.97 16.54
CA GLN A 178 25.72 -2.39 17.24
C GLN A 178 26.82 -1.31 17.25
N GLY A 179 26.57 -0.12 16.72
CA GLY A 179 27.54 0.97 16.66
C GLY A 179 28.73 0.68 15.73
N ARG A 180 28.56 -0.18 14.73
CA ARG A 180 29.58 -0.48 13.73
C ARG A 180 29.44 0.43 12.51
N ASP A 181 30.56 0.91 12.01
CA ASP A 181 30.57 1.69 10.77
C ASP A 181 30.27 0.80 9.57
N ASN A 182 29.40 1.32 8.68
CA ASN A 182 29.09 0.68 7.41
C ASN A 182 29.20 1.72 6.29
N PRO A 183 30.05 1.49 5.26
CA PRO A 183 30.30 2.50 4.21
C PRO A 183 29.07 2.80 3.36
N TYR A 184 28.07 1.96 3.35
CA TYR A 184 26.83 2.14 2.60
C TYR A 184 25.72 2.88 3.38
N ALA A 185 25.93 3.12 4.69
CA ALA A 185 24.91 3.74 5.55
C ALA A 185 24.40 5.08 5.01
N GLY A 186 25.31 5.91 4.50
CA GLY A 186 24.96 7.21 3.91
C GLY A 186 24.11 7.11 2.66
N LEU A 187 24.36 6.11 1.80
CA LEU A 187 23.61 5.88 0.55
C LEU A 187 22.13 5.59 0.81
N PHE A 188 21.84 4.76 1.80
CA PHE A 188 20.49 4.35 2.15
C PHE A 188 19.82 5.23 3.21
N SER A 189 20.54 6.23 3.75
CA SER A 189 20.05 7.06 4.85
C SER A 189 18.70 7.70 4.52
N PRO A 190 17.70 7.60 5.43
CA PRO A 190 16.45 8.35 5.27
C PRO A 190 16.62 9.87 5.27
N SER A 191 17.73 10.39 5.80
CA SER A 191 18.05 11.82 5.81
C SER A 191 18.87 12.28 4.60
N ARG A 192 19.18 11.38 3.65
CA ARG A 192 19.91 11.76 2.43
C ARG A 192 19.16 12.85 1.65
N LEU A 193 19.89 13.82 1.22
CA LEU A 193 19.42 14.86 0.31
C LEU A 193 20.00 14.55 -1.07
N ASP A 194 19.18 14.04 -1.95
CA ASP A 194 19.55 13.89 -3.36
C ASP A 194 18.86 15.02 -4.15
N PRO A 195 19.63 15.97 -4.73
CA PRO A 195 19.08 17.00 -5.59
C PRO A 195 18.32 16.43 -6.80
N ALA A 196 18.69 15.25 -7.28
CA ALA A 196 18.01 14.58 -8.38
C ALA A 196 16.62 14.05 -7.96
N ALA A 197 16.36 13.82 -6.68
CA ALA A 197 15.06 13.41 -6.17
C ALA A 197 14.07 14.57 -5.99
N LEU A 198 14.54 15.84 -5.98
CA LEU A 198 13.68 17.00 -5.76
C LEU A 198 12.50 17.11 -6.74
N PRO A 199 12.66 16.91 -8.07
CA PRO A 199 11.53 16.92 -8.99
C PRO A 199 10.50 15.82 -8.66
N GLY A 200 10.96 14.64 -8.26
CA GLY A 200 10.12 13.53 -7.84
C GLY A 200 9.32 13.87 -6.57
N ILE A 201 9.95 14.40 -5.55
CA ILE A 201 9.32 14.84 -4.30
C ILE A 201 8.26 15.92 -4.56
N LEU A 202 8.56 16.90 -5.43
CA LEU A 202 7.61 17.93 -5.83
C LEU A 202 6.42 17.35 -6.60
N THR A 203 6.66 16.36 -7.46
CA THR A 203 5.62 15.65 -8.20
C THR A 203 4.72 14.86 -7.24
N GLU A 204 5.29 14.13 -6.28
CA GLU A 204 4.54 13.37 -5.28
C GLU A 204 3.69 14.30 -4.40
N GLY A 205 4.26 15.37 -3.89
CA GLY A 205 3.52 16.39 -3.15
C GLY A 205 2.40 17.03 -3.98
N GLY A 206 2.66 17.32 -5.26
CA GLY A 206 1.68 17.84 -6.20
C GLY A 206 0.53 16.86 -6.47
N GLN A 207 0.80 15.57 -6.61
CA GLN A 207 -0.22 14.53 -6.79
C GLN A 207 -1.10 14.39 -5.53
N ALA A 208 -0.50 14.40 -4.35
CA ALA A 208 -1.25 14.37 -3.10
C ALA A 208 -2.20 15.58 -2.98
N VAL A 209 -1.71 16.79 -3.25
CA VAL A 209 -2.52 18.02 -3.27
C VAL A 209 -3.63 17.92 -4.32
N LYS A 210 -3.32 17.48 -5.56
CA LYS A 210 -4.30 17.28 -6.61
C LYS A 210 -5.42 16.33 -6.18
N SER A 211 -5.09 15.21 -5.56
CA SER A 211 -6.06 14.22 -5.07
C SER A 211 -6.91 14.76 -3.91
N MET A 212 -6.34 15.57 -3.02
CA MET A 212 -7.11 16.28 -1.99
C MET A 212 -8.08 17.30 -2.59
N VAL A 213 -7.63 18.06 -3.60
CA VAL A 213 -8.43 19.09 -4.29
C VAL A 213 -9.52 18.47 -5.15
N LYS A 214 -9.25 17.33 -5.82
CA LYS A 214 -10.23 16.57 -6.62
C LYS A 214 -11.53 16.30 -5.86
N ARG A 215 -11.44 16.07 -4.56
CA ARG A 215 -12.58 15.86 -3.68
C ARG A 215 -13.59 17.02 -3.71
N PHE A 216 -13.12 18.26 -3.84
CA PHE A 216 -13.99 19.43 -3.78
C PHE A 216 -14.60 19.78 -5.13
N PHE A 217 -13.90 19.52 -6.22
CA PHE A 217 -14.28 20.00 -7.54
C PHE A 217 -14.91 18.95 -8.47
N GLN A 218 -14.65 17.68 -8.25
CA GLN A 218 -15.23 16.64 -9.10
C GLN A 218 -16.67 16.34 -8.65
N ILE A 219 -17.64 16.60 -9.52
CA ILE A 219 -19.04 16.24 -9.32
C ILE A 219 -19.22 14.81 -9.82
N PRO A 220 -19.70 13.85 -9.00
CA PRO A 220 -20.01 12.52 -9.47
C PRO A 220 -21.09 12.57 -10.56
N ALA A 221 -20.86 11.89 -11.67
CA ALA A 221 -21.79 11.83 -12.80
C ALA A 221 -22.88 10.77 -12.61
N GLU A 222 -22.67 9.80 -11.74
CA GLU A 222 -23.53 8.63 -11.56
C GLU A 222 -24.47 8.77 -10.36
N ALA A 223 -25.68 8.25 -10.51
CA ALA A 223 -26.56 8.01 -9.38
C ALA A 223 -26.33 6.58 -8.84
N ALA A 224 -26.57 6.37 -7.55
CA ALA A 224 -26.38 5.04 -6.93
C ALA A 224 -27.17 3.92 -7.64
N LYS A 225 -28.27 4.23 -8.28
CA LYS A 225 -29.11 3.29 -9.06
C LYS A 225 -28.42 2.80 -10.34
N ASP A 226 -27.46 3.55 -10.87
CA ASP A 226 -26.81 3.27 -12.16
C ASP A 226 -25.55 2.42 -11.99
N ILE A 227 -25.08 2.21 -10.75
CA ILE A 227 -23.92 1.33 -10.45
C ILE A 227 -24.31 -0.12 -10.75
N PRO A 228 -23.59 -0.84 -11.62
CA PRO A 228 -23.87 -2.26 -11.90
C PRO A 228 -23.67 -3.15 -10.67
N ALA A 229 -24.32 -4.32 -10.64
CA ALA A 229 -24.06 -5.34 -9.62
C ALA A 229 -22.58 -5.78 -9.65
N GLY A 230 -21.99 -5.99 -8.48
CA GLY A 230 -20.58 -6.32 -8.32
C GLY A 230 -19.60 -5.15 -8.49
N HIS A 231 -20.11 -3.91 -8.70
CA HIS A 231 -19.30 -2.72 -8.93
C HIS A 231 -19.47 -1.66 -7.85
N GLY A 232 -18.47 -0.77 -7.77
CA GLY A 232 -18.51 0.42 -6.92
C GLY A 232 -18.37 1.70 -7.73
N GLY A 233 -18.88 2.78 -7.17
CA GLY A 233 -18.79 4.11 -7.79
C GLY A 233 -18.93 5.22 -6.75
N ILE A 234 -18.53 6.43 -7.12
CA ILE A 234 -18.64 7.61 -6.27
C ILE A 234 -19.90 8.37 -6.66
N VAL A 235 -20.80 8.58 -5.71
CA VAL A 235 -22.09 9.22 -5.92
C VAL A 235 -22.34 10.34 -4.90
N PHE A 236 -23.38 11.16 -5.14
CA PHE A 236 -23.93 12.02 -4.11
C PHE A 236 -25.02 11.29 -3.31
N LEU A 237 -24.78 11.13 -2.01
CA LEU A 237 -25.74 10.58 -1.09
C LEU A 237 -26.02 11.61 0.02
N ASN A 238 -27.26 12.04 0.16
CA ASN A 238 -27.67 13.04 1.17
C ASN A 238 -26.81 14.34 1.13
N GLY A 239 -26.48 14.83 -0.06
CA GLY A 239 -25.70 16.05 -0.25
C GLY A 239 -24.20 15.93 0.01
N LYS A 240 -23.68 14.71 0.20
CA LYS A 240 -22.25 14.43 0.37
C LYS A 240 -21.78 13.39 -0.64
N LYS A 241 -20.52 13.46 -1.03
CA LYS A 241 -19.89 12.39 -1.80
C LYS A 241 -19.72 11.16 -0.92
N ALA A 242 -20.11 10.02 -1.45
CA ALA A 242 -19.95 8.71 -0.85
C ALA A 242 -19.49 7.70 -1.90
N GLY A 243 -18.69 6.73 -1.49
CA GLY A 243 -18.49 5.51 -2.25
C GLY A 243 -19.69 4.59 -2.03
N VAL A 244 -20.17 3.96 -3.07
CA VAL A 244 -21.23 2.96 -2.96
C VAL A 244 -20.80 1.73 -3.74
N TYR A 245 -20.73 0.60 -3.05
CA TYR A 245 -20.62 -0.71 -3.68
C TYR A 245 -22.01 -1.33 -3.79
N ARG A 246 -22.36 -1.83 -4.98
CA ARG A 246 -23.55 -2.64 -5.20
C ARG A 246 -23.15 -4.11 -5.25
N ASP A 247 -23.62 -4.91 -4.32
CA ASP A 247 -23.33 -6.34 -4.33
C ASP A 247 -24.14 -7.09 -5.40
N GLU A 248 -23.86 -8.39 -5.56
CA GLU A 248 -24.50 -9.24 -6.56
C GLU A 248 -26.03 -9.41 -6.34
N SER A 249 -26.50 -9.16 -5.11
CA SER A 249 -27.93 -9.16 -4.78
C SER A 249 -28.63 -7.85 -5.11
N GLY A 250 -27.86 -6.82 -5.47
CA GLY A 250 -28.33 -5.46 -5.73
C GLY A 250 -28.37 -4.56 -4.50
N ALA A 251 -27.96 -5.05 -3.32
CA ALA A 251 -27.90 -4.24 -2.10
C ALA A 251 -26.76 -3.21 -2.19
N LEU A 252 -27.02 -2.00 -1.68
CA LEU A 252 -26.08 -0.89 -1.70
C LEU A 252 -25.32 -0.79 -0.37
N HIS A 253 -24.00 -0.70 -0.45
CA HIS A 253 -23.10 -0.57 0.68
C HIS A 253 -22.35 0.76 0.60
N PRO A 254 -22.88 1.82 1.23
CA PRO A 254 -22.22 3.13 1.24
C PRO A 254 -21.05 3.18 2.24
N VAL A 255 -19.99 3.89 1.85
CA VAL A 255 -18.80 4.17 2.68
C VAL A 255 -18.37 5.63 2.54
N ASP A 256 -17.75 6.20 3.56
CA ASP A 256 -17.05 7.49 3.41
C ASP A 256 -15.79 7.26 2.58
N ILE A 257 -15.65 8.01 1.48
CA ILE A 257 -14.49 7.94 0.59
C ILE A 257 -13.31 8.80 1.05
N ARG A 258 -13.30 9.25 2.28
CA ARG A 258 -12.15 9.93 2.87
C ARG A 258 -11.21 8.92 3.49
N CYS A 259 -9.99 8.86 2.97
CA CYS A 259 -8.94 8.05 3.57
C CYS A 259 -8.67 8.49 5.02
N PRO A 260 -8.78 7.61 6.02
CA PRO A 260 -8.52 7.97 7.42
C PRO A 260 -7.09 8.42 7.70
N HIS A 261 -6.15 8.12 6.78
CA HIS A 261 -4.75 8.53 6.91
C HIS A 261 -4.59 10.06 6.90
N LEU A 262 -4.88 10.72 5.77
CA LEU A 262 -4.71 12.17 5.59
C LEU A 262 -5.86 12.82 4.79
N GLY A 263 -7.01 12.17 4.70
CA GLY A 263 -8.23 12.75 4.13
C GLY A 263 -8.32 12.80 2.61
N CYS A 264 -7.41 12.15 1.87
CA CYS A 264 -7.49 12.05 0.41
C CYS A 264 -8.77 11.32 -0.03
N GLN A 265 -9.31 11.67 -1.21
CA GLN A 265 -10.42 10.93 -1.79
C GLN A 265 -9.95 9.56 -2.26
N LEU A 266 -10.70 8.51 -1.94
CA LEU A 266 -10.50 7.17 -2.44
C LEU A 266 -11.10 7.03 -3.84
N GLU A 267 -10.55 6.10 -4.61
CA GLU A 267 -11.05 5.70 -5.92
C GLU A 267 -11.41 4.21 -5.90
N TRP A 268 -12.37 3.82 -6.75
CA TRP A 268 -12.75 2.42 -6.89
C TRP A 268 -11.80 1.69 -7.85
N ASP A 269 -11.28 0.55 -7.43
CA ASP A 269 -10.54 -0.40 -8.28
C ASP A 269 -11.47 -1.57 -8.64
N PRO A 270 -11.91 -1.69 -9.89
CA PRO A 270 -12.85 -2.74 -10.29
C PRO A 270 -12.20 -4.13 -10.42
N ASP A 271 -10.89 -4.24 -10.65
CA ASP A 271 -10.19 -5.51 -10.73
C ASP A 271 -10.10 -6.21 -9.36
N GLU A 272 -9.89 -5.41 -8.31
CA GLU A 272 -9.73 -5.91 -6.94
C GLU A 272 -11.00 -5.75 -6.09
N LYS A 273 -11.99 -5.01 -6.59
CA LYS A 273 -13.21 -4.61 -5.87
C LYS A 273 -12.87 -3.90 -4.54
N THR A 274 -11.98 -2.92 -4.62
CA THR A 274 -11.46 -2.18 -3.46
C THR A 274 -11.60 -0.68 -3.61
N TRP A 275 -11.59 0.02 -2.46
CA TRP A 275 -11.43 1.47 -2.38
C TRP A 275 -9.97 1.79 -2.11
N ASP A 276 -9.31 2.41 -3.06
CA ASP A 276 -7.86 2.63 -3.04
C ASP A 276 -7.51 4.12 -2.93
N CYS A 277 -6.50 4.43 -2.10
CA CYS A 277 -6.05 5.80 -1.90
C CYS A 277 -4.93 6.16 -2.88
N PRO A 278 -5.15 7.12 -3.82
CA PRO A 278 -4.12 7.50 -4.80
C PRO A 278 -2.96 8.30 -4.20
N CYS A 279 -3.10 8.79 -2.95
CA CYS A 279 -2.04 9.55 -2.30
C CYS A 279 -0.93 8.62 -1.79
N HIS A 280 -1.28 7.65 -0.92
CA HIS A 280 -0.29 6.84 -0.21
C HIS A 280 -0.61 5.34 -0.24
N GLY A 281 -1.61 4.91 -1.02
CA GLY A 281 -1.88 3.50 -1.29
C GLY A 281 -2.62 2.73 -0.18
N SER A 282 -3.27 3.40 0.78
CA SER A 282 -4.19 2.70 1.69
C SER A 282 -5.31 2.04 0.90
N ARG A 283 -5.66 0.80 1.25
CA ARG A 283 -6.68 0.02 0.57
C ARG A 283 -7.74 -0.49 1.54
N PHE A 284 -8.94 -0.52 1.07
CA PHE A 284 -10.10 -0.99 1.82
C PHE A 284 -10.93 -1.94 0.95
N ASP A 285 -11.53 -2.96 1.54
CA ASP A 285 -12.44 -3.83 0.82
C ASP A 285 -13.70 -3.05 0.35
N CYS A 286 -14.54 -3.71 -0.43
CA CYS A 286 -15.79 -3.11 -0.93
C CYS A 286 -16.73 -2.64 0.19
N LEU A 287 -16.56 -3.15 1.40
CA LEU A 287 -17.31 -2.78 2.59
C LEU A 287 -16.60 -1.75 3.47
N GLY A 288 -15.44 -1.26 3.09
CA GLY A 288 -14.66 -0.25 3.81
C GLY A 288 -13.78 -0.78 4.93
N ARG A 289 -13.56 -2.09 5.04
CA ARG A 289 -12.60 -2.65 5.99
C ARG A 289 -11.18 -2.47 5.49
N LEU A 290 -10.28 -2.09 6.37
CA LEU A 290 -8.88 -1.88 6.01
C LEU A 290 -8.19 -3.17 5.59
N ILE A 291 -7.60 -3.17 4.39
CA ILE A 291 -6.77 -4.25 3.86
C ILE A 291 -5.29 -3.92 4.04
N SER A 292 -4.88 -2.67 3.70
CA SER A 292 -3.48 -2.26 3.69
C SER A 292 -3.32 -0.78 4.06
N GLY A 293 -2.28 -0.48 4.87
CA GLY A 293 -1.93 0.87 5.31
C GLY A 293 -1.39 1.78 4.20
N PRO A 294 -1.03 3.02 4.59
CA PRO A 294 -0.72 3.53 5.94
C PRO A 294 -1.92 3.92 6.82
N ALA A 295 -3.15 3.89 6.34
CA ALA A 295 -4.31 4.06 7.22
C ALA A 295 -4.32 3.01 8.34
N GLN A 296 -4.86 3.40 9.52
CA GLN A 296 -4.86 2.56 10.71
C GLN A 296 -6.27 2.10 11.13
N THR A 297 -7.31 2.61 10.48
CA THR A 297 -8.71 2.30 10.79
C THR A 297 -9.50 2.02 9.54
N ASP A 298 -10.62 1.34 9.67
CA ASP A 298 -11.62 1.15 8.64
C ASP A 298 -12.22 2.50 8.18
N LEU A 299 -12.90 2.50 7.04
CA LEU A 299 -13.68 3.64 6.58
C LEU A 299 -14.92 3.82 7.48
N ASP A 300 -15.34 5.07 7.65
CA ASP A 300 -16.56 5.36 8.38
C ASP A 300 -17.78 4.78 7.63
N SER A 301 -18.50 3.89 8.31
CA SER A 301 -19.72 3.25 7.82
C SER A 301 -20.99 3.93 8.36
N SER A 302 -20.91 5.07 9.02
CA SER A 302 -22.08 5.79 9.59
C SER A 302 -23.12 6.16 8.52
N LEU A 303 -22.70 6.26 7.27
CA LEU A 303 -23.61 6.44 6.11
C LEU A 303 -24.60 5.28 5.93
N ARG A 304 -24.30 4.08 6.45
CA ARG A 304 -25.18 2.90 6.40
C ARG A 304 -26.37 3.01 7.34
N THR A 305 -26.19 3.69 8.48
CA THR A 305 -27.19 3.68 9.55
C THR A 305 -27.97 4.99 9.68
N GLY A 306 -27.62 6.04 8.94
CA GLY A 306 -28.19 7.37 9.10
C GLY A 306 -27.89 8.03 10.46
N ARG A 307 -27.08 7.40 11.31
CA ARG A 307 -26.66 7.93 12.61
C ARG A 307 -25.37 8.73 12.44
N ARG A 308 -25.33 9.95 12.98
CA ARG A 308 -24.09 10.71 13.12
C ARG A 308 -23.22 9.98 14.14
N SER A 309 -22.02 9.55 13.76
CA SER A 309 -20.99 9.17 14.72
C SER A 309 -20.58 10.42 15.50
N LEU A 310 -20.78 10.40 16.80
CA LEU A 310 -20.13 11.37 17.70
C LEU A 310 -18.63 11.02 17.71
N PRO A 311 -17.72 12.03 17.67
CA PRO A 311 -16.31 11.75 17.86
C PRO A 311 -16.10 11.07 19.21
N PRO A 312 -15.13 10.14 19.33
CA PRO A 312 -14.82 9.54 20.62
C PRO A 312 -14.52 10.64 21.63
N SER A 313 -15.25 10.65 22.71
CA SER A 313 -15.02 11.55 23.85
C SER A 313 -13.63 11.26 24.39
N VAL A 314 -12.74 12.24 24.30
CA VAL A 314 -11.48 12.24 25.05
C VAL A 314 -11.87 12.38 26.52
N GLU A 315 -11.97 11.25 27.21
CA GLU A 315 -12.03 11.27 28.66
C GLU A 315 -10.70 11.80 29.21
N ARG A 316 -10.73 13.05 29.65
CA ARG A 316 -9.68 13.59 30.51
C ARG A 316 -9.87 12.94 31.87
N SER A 317 -9.03 11.99 32.18
CA SER A 317 -8.91 11.52 33.56
C SER A 317 -8.36 12.62 34.49
N PRO A 318 -8.81 12.69 35.74
CA PRO A 318 -8.48 13.74 36.67
C PRO A 318 -7.03 13.73 37.16
#